data_dacdadb0de32b2a20c1ea464451fbf54
#
_entry.id   dacdadb0de32b2a20c1ea464451fbf54
#
_cell.length_a   1.000
_cell.length_b   1.000
_cell.length_c   1.000
_cell.angle_alpha   90.00
_cell.angle_beta   90.00
_cell.angle_gamma   90.00
#
_symmetry.space_group_name_H-M   'P 1'
#
loop_
_entity.id
_entity.type
_entity.pdbx_description
1 polymer ?
#
loop_
_entity_poly.entity_id
_entity_poly.type
_entity_poly.pdbx_seq_one_letter_code
_entity_poly.pdbx_strand_id
1 'polypeptide(L)'
;MIDHSSSPAGPQERDERSPFESSQPTALGTARRVVLLTLVIGAALAAAWWFTRAGKHAETAPRASTAADSSGSPVMLTPESANRIGVTYAVVERGSLAAEVKAIGLVTYDETRVKTIAPKVDGYVEQLFVAFTGQPVEVNDSLLRIYSPMLVTAQEELLLARKLSVDVANGSPEAVRNAESLLSSARRRLKYWDVPDEDIARVERTGEVQKTLTLRSPLRGVVVQKNVSSGQRIMAGDAVYQVADLREVWLEGEVFERDLAAIRLGEMVTAEFAALPGQPRQGRIVYVSPTISAETRTTKIRVALSNADLVLKPGMYASLQIRGDARRDVLSVPRSAVLATGTRVLVFVKGADGTLTPREVELGGNTDDRVEIRRGLAAGETVVSSATFLIDAESNLGAALGAMANMPGMDVSPAKPATPIRAPAPKTPSAKEPDPMANMPGMVTPAKKP
;
A
#
# COMPACT_ATOMS: atom_id res chain seq x y z
N MET A 1 -65.57 11.60 -52.41
CA MET A 1 -66.17 12.63 -51.55
C MET A 1 -65.11 13.10 -50.63
N ILE A 2 -64.49 14.21 -50.96
CA ILE A 2 -63.99 15.30 -50.12
C ILE A 2 -62.83 14.90 -49.18
N ASP A 3 -61.65 15.27 -49.31
CA ASP A 3 -60.96 16.49 -49.79
C ASP A 3 -60.05 17.03 -48.65
N HIS A 4 -58.91 17.52 -49.02
CA HIS A 4 -57.95 18.48 -48.43
C HIS A 4 -56.96 17.98 -47.35
N SER A 5 -55.76 17.89 -47.78
CA SER A 5 -54.69 18.94 -47.98
C SER A 5 -54.05 19.30 -46.64
N SER A 6 -52.81 19.37 -46.51
CA SER A 6 -51.70 19.96 -47.25
C SER A 6 -50.35 19.68 -46.60
N SER A 7 -49.39 19.33 -47.45
CA SER A 7 -47.97 19.58 -47.28
C SER A 7 -47.71 21.08 -47.54
N PRO A 8 -46.51 21.65 -47.50
CA PRO A 8 -45.16 21.34 -46.97
C PRO A 8 -44.42 22.54 -46.38
N ALA A 9 -43.21 22.43 -46.03
CA ALA A 9 -42.08 23.32 -46.31
C ALA A 9 -40.90 22.96 -45.42
N GLY A 10 -39.91 22.69 -45.90
CA GLY A 10 -38.66 22.83 -46.53
C GLY A 10 -37.72 23.95 -46.01
N PRO A 11 -36.43 23.82 -46.18
CA PRO A 11 -35.42 24.37 -45.29
C PRO A 11 -35.02 25.81 -45.67
N GLN A 12 -34.50 26.59 -44.73
CA GLN A 12 -33.73 27.81 -45.03
C GLN A 12 -32.42 27.89 -44.24
N GLU A 13 -31.39 27.64 -44.97
CA GLU A 13 -30.04 28.17 -44.93
C GLU A 13 -30.06 29.73 -45.02
N ARG A 14 -29.27 30.39 -44.16
CA ARG A 14 -28.64 31.71 -44.35
C ARG A 14 -27.63 31.89 -43.22
N ASP A 15 -26.40 31.79 -43.46
CA ASP A 15 -25.35 32.66 -44.00
C ASP A 15 -25.46 34.13 -43.60
N GLU A 16 -24.28 34.64 -43.22
CA GLU A 16 -23.77 35.99 -43.26
C GLU A 16 -23.46 36.73 -41.92
N ARG A 17 -22.15 36.86 -41.72
CA ARG A 17 -21.37 38.09 -41.54
C ARG A 17 -21.49 38.85 -40.22
N SER A 18 -20.35 38.89 -39.57
CA SER A 18 -19.89 39.92 -38.65
C SER A 18 -20.01 41.33 -39.28
N PRO A 19 -20.22 42.34 -38.42
CA PRO A 19 -19.23 43.42 -38.46
C PRO A 19 -18.69 43.79 -37.08
N PHE A 20 -17.43 44.13 -37.07
CA PHE A 20 -16.73 44.99 -36.13
C PHE A 20 -17.58 46.21 -35.76
N GLU A 21 -17.81 46.34 -34.45
CA GLU A 21 -18.30 47.62 -33.89
C GLU A 21 -17.44 48.04 -32.74
N SER A 22 -16.69 49.08 -32.96
CA SER A 22 -15.88 49.84 -32.03
C SER A 22 -16.72 50.47 -30.95
N SER A 23 -16.63 50.06 -29.73
CA SER A 23 -17.20 50.78 -28.60
C SER A 23 -16.10 51.53 -27.83
N GLN A 24 -16.26 52.85 -27.85
CA GLN A 24 -15.47 53.83 -27.12
C GLN A 24 -15.45 53.58 -25.60
N PRO A 25 -14.37 53.92 -24.90
CA PRO A 25 -14.29 53.73 -23.45
C PRO A 25 -15.18 54.77 -22.73
N THR A 26 -16.18 54.30 -22.06
CA THR A 26 -17.05 55.09 -21.19
C THR A 26 -16.26 55.70 -20.02
N ALA A 27 -16.44 56.97 -19.77
CA ALA A 27 -15.77 57.83 -18.78
C ALA A 27 -15.91 57.38 -17.30
N LEU A 28 -16.61 56.28 -17.01
CA LEU A 28 -16.75 55.71 -15.68
C LEU A 28 -15.55 54.88 -15.20
N GLY A 29 -14.69 54.40 -16.13
CA GLY A 29 -13.53 53.59 -15.80
C GLY A 29 -12.34 54.36 -15.23
N THR A 30 -12.21 55.63 -15.59
CA THR A 30 -11.10 56.49 -15.13
C THR A 30 -11.31 57.03 -13.72
N ALA A 31 -12.51 57.37 -13.32
CA ALA A 31 -12.83 57.81 -11.97
C ALA A 31 -12.59 56.71 -10.92
N ARG A 32 -12.90 55.47 -11.25
CA ARG A 32 -12.69 54.31 -10.34
C ARG A 32 -11.21 53.95 -10.18
N ARG A 33 -10.39 54.15 -11.20
CA ARG A 33 -8.94 53.97 -11.13
C ARG A 33 -8.24 55.06 -10.32
N VAL A 34 -8.67 56.27 -10.40
CA VAL A 34 -8.13 57.39 -9.63
C VAL A 34 -8.48 57.22 -8.14
N VAL A 35 -9.69 56.79 -7.78
CA VAL A 35 -10.07 56.51 -6.39
C VAL A 35 -9.33 55.35 -5.80
N LEU A 36 -9.04 54.28 -6.58
CA LEU A 36 -8.22 53.16 -6.14
C LEU A 36 -6.76 53.56 -5.93
N LEU A 37 -6.21 54.43 -6.79
CA LEU A 37 -4.83 54.90 -6.67
C LEU A 37 -4.64 55.80 -5.45
N THR A 38 -5.61 56.66 -5.15
CA THR A 38 -5.58 57.53 -3.94
C THR A 38 -5.71 56.73 -2.66
N LEU A 39 -6.51 55.67 -2.63
CA LEU A 39 -6.63 54.76 -1.48
C LEU A 39 -5.35 53.98 -1.24
N VAL A 40 -4.69 53.52 -2.28
CA VAL A 40 -3.38 52.80 -2.17
C VAL A 40 -2.27 53.73 -1.68
N ILE A 41 -2.21 54.95 -2.19
CA ILE A 41 -1.25 55.97 -1.73
C ILE A 41 -1.53 56.38 -0.29
N GLY A 42 -2.79 56.55 0.10
CA GLY A 42 -3.19 56.83 1.48
C GLY A 42 -2.81 55.73 2.45
N ALA A 43 -3.00 54.45 2.06
CA ALA A 43 -2.60 53.31 2.86
C ALA A 43 -1.05 53.19 2.99
N ALA A 44 -0.31 53.51 1.94
CA ALA A 44 1.14 53.49 1.96
C ALA A 44 1.73 54.61 2.86
N LEU A 45 1.13 55.82 2.82
CA LEU A 45 1.52 56.91 3.70
C LEU A 45 1.14 56.67 5.16
N ALA A 46 0.00 56.02 5.44
CA ALA A 46 -0.38 55.58 6.78
C ALA A 46 0.56 54.52 7.34
N ALA A 47 0.93 53.52 6.52
CA ALA A 47 1.92 52.50 6.88
C ALA A 47 3.30 53.11 7.14
N ALA A 48 3.79 54.06 6.31
CA ALA A 48 5.05 54.75 6.52
C ALA A 48 5.03 55.62 7.79
N TRP A 49 3.89 56.31 8.07
CA TRP A 49 3.76 57.07 9.31
C TRP A 49 3.68 56.19 10.56
N TRP A 50 3.05 55.01 10.45
CA TRP A 50 3.02 54.02 11.53
C TRP A 50 4.41 53.44 11.80
N PHE A 51 5.18 53.12 10.76
CA PHE A 51 6.57 52.64 10.86
C PHE A 51 7.53 53.68 11.45
N THR A 52 7.36 54.96 11.09
CA THR A 52 8.23 56.04 11.66
C THR A 52 7.85 56.41 13.10
N ARG A 53 6.60 56.16 13.51
CA ARG A 53 6.17 56.43 14.90
C ARG A 53 6.43 55.28 15.85
N ALA A 54 6.53 54.02 15.33
CA ALA A 54 6.91 52.83 16.11
C ALA A 54 8.40 52.79 16.50
N GLY A 55 9.22 53.69 15.97
CA GLY A 55 10.65 53.73 16.20
C GLY A 55 11.16 54.59 17.37
N LYS A 56 10.30 55.11 18.25
CA LYS A 56 10.70 56.01 19.38
C LYS A 56 10.36 55.51 20.79
N HIS A 57 10.13 54.22 20.96
CA HIS A 57 10.21 53.60 22.28
C HIS A 57 11.36 52.57 22.28
N ALA A 58 12.57 53.13 22.30
CA ALA A 58 13.73 52.38 22.75
C ALA A 58 13.66 52.31 24.28
N GLU A 59 12.77 51.47 24.76
CA GLU A 59 12.81 51.00 26.13
C GLU A 59 13.91 49.96 26.18
N THR A 60 14.88 50.21 27.05
CA THR A 60 16.04 49.38 27.34
C THR A 60 15.56 47.96 27.66
N ALA A 61 15.45 47.11 26.65
CA ALA A 61 15.23 45.68 26.87
C ALA A 61 16.43 45.18 27.72
N PRO A 62 16.20 44.47 28.80
CA PRO A 62 17.26 43.76 29.48
C PRO A 62 17.96 42.90 28.45
N ARG A 63 19.28 43.04 28.37
CA ARG A 63 20.12 42.15 27.56
C ARG A 63 19.59 40.74 27.71
N ALA A 64 19.01 40.20 26.63
CA ALA A 64 18.76 38.82 26.56
C ALA A 64 20.08 38.13 26.92
N SER A 65 20.09 37.55 28.10
CA SER A 65 21.11 36.59 28.45
C SER A 65 21.19 35.63 27.27
N THR A 66 22.35 35.58 26.66
CA THR A 66 22.77 34.52 25.76
C THR A 66 22.00 33.27 26.18
N ALA A 67 21.17 32.75 25.26
CA ALA A 67 20.56 31.44 25.43
C ALA A 67 21.73 30.55 25.83
N ALA A 68 21.76 30.20 27.10
CA ALA A 68 22.70 29.22 27.60
C ALA A 68 22.41 27.98 26.75
N ASP A 69 23.38 27.63 25.97
CA ASP A 69 23.50 26.36 25.29
C ASP A 69 23.16 25.33 26.37
N SER A 70 21.91 24.85 26.35
CA SER A 70 21.45 23.83 27.29
C SER A 70 21.90 22.45 26.80
N SER A 71 23.18 22.37 26.49
CA SER A 71 23.95 21.14 26.51
C SER A 71 23.85 20.64 27.96
N GLY A 72 23.10 19.56 28.17
CA GLY A 72 22.90 18.99 29.51
C GLY A 72 24.24 18.88 30.25
N SER A 73 24.21 19.12 31.56
CA SER A 73 25.42 19.08 32.35
C SER A 73 26.14 17.74 32.21
N PRO A 74 27.45 17.72 32.06
CA PRO A 74 28.22 16.48 31.99
C PRO A 74 28.01 15.68 33.27
N VAL A 75 27.67 14.39 33.14
CA VAL A 75 27.48 13.51 34.28
C VAL A 75 28.74 12.71 34.50
N MET A 76 29.32 12.82 35.70
CA MET A 76 30.44 11.97 36.13
C MET A 76 29.90 10.70 36.75
N LEU A 77 29.97 9.58 36.03
CA LEU A 77 29.65 8.27 36.56
C LEU A 77 30.94 7.53 36.97
N THR A 78 31.00 7.14 38.24
CA THR A 78 32.09 6.25 38.65
C THR A 78 31.91 4.89 38.00
N PRO A 79 32.98 4.12 37.73
CA PRO A 79 32.87 2.77 37.15
C PRO A 79 31.95 1.84 37.96
N GLU A 80 31.90 2.00 39.28
CA GLU A 80 31.03 1.23 40.16
C GLU A 80 29.54 1.58 39.94
N SER A 81 29.23 2.85 39.81
CA SER A 81 27.88 3.35 39.53
C SER A 81 27.42 2.90 38.13
N ALA A 82 28.30 3.03 37.14
CA ALA A 82 28.01 2.57 35.78
C ALA A 82 27.70 1.05 35.71
N ASN A 83 28.48 0.24 36.41
CA ASN A 83 28.25 -1.21 36.50
C ASN A 83 26.95 -1.55 37.24
N ARG A 84 26.59 -0.79 38.28
CA ARG A 84 25.36 -1.00 39.06
C ARG A 84 24.09 -0.75 38.28
N ILE A 85 24.10 0.25 37.40
CA ILE A 85 22.96 0.58 36.50
C ILE A 85 23.05 -0.12 35.15
N GLY A 86 24.05 -0.99 34.92
CA GLY A 86 24.15 -1.81 33.73
C GLY A 86 24.49 -0.99 32.45
N VAL A 87 25.29 0.06 32.57
CA VAL A 87 25.73 0.86 31.43
C VAL A 87 26.65 0.03 30.54
N THR A 88 26.26 -0.11 29.28
CA THR A 88 27.12 -0.68 28.24
C THR A 88 27.58 0.39 27.23
N TYR A 89 28.70 0.17 26.61
CA TYR A 89 29.29 1.11 25.68
C TYR A 89 29.38 0.49 24.29
N ALA A 90 29.30 1.34 23.25
CA ALA A 90 29.54 0.96 21.87
C ALA A 90 30.46 1.99 21.21
N VAL A 91 31.20 1.57 20.22
CA VAL A 91 32.04 2.47 19.41
C VAL A 91 31.25 2.92 18.20
N VAL A 92 31.40 4.23 17.85
CA VAL A 92 30.86 4.78 16.62
C VAL A 92 31.65 4.22 15.45
N GLU A 93 31.03 3.33 14.69
CA GLU A 93 31.66 2.65 13.57
C GLU A 93 31.30 3.33 12.24
N ARG A 94 32.30 3.37 11.35
CA ARG A 94 32.12 3.77 9.97
C ARG A 94 31.95 2.51 9.11
N GLY A 95 30.82 2.38 8.43
CA GLY A 95 30.54 1.16 7.67
C GLY A 95 29.43 1.35 6.65
N SER A 96 28.94 0.24 6.11
CA SER A 96 27.78 0.24 5.23
C SER A 96 26.51 -0.03 6.05
N LEU A 97 25.48 0.78 5.83
CA LEU A 97 24.17 0.62 6.43
C LEU A 97 23.14 0.47 5.30
N ALA A 98 22.53 -0.71 5.16
CA ALA A 98 21.43 -0.92 4.25
C ALA A 98 20.12 -0.57 4.97
N ALA A 99 19.32 0.31 4.40
CA ALA A 99 17.98 0.54 4.92
C ALA A 99 17.16 -0.75 4.77
N GLU A 100 16.56 -1.22 5.85
CA GLU A 100 15.65 -2.36 5.84
C GLU A 100 14.23 -1.84 5.97
N VAL A 101 13.41 -2.13 4.95
CA VAL A 101 11.99 -1.78 4.95
C VAL A 101 11.20 -3.04 5.22
N LYS A 102 10.38 -3.02 6.25
CA LYS A 102 9.45 -4.10 6.59
C LYS A 102 8.05 -3.72 6.17
N ALA A 103 7.38 -4.64 5.49
CA ALA A 103 6.01 -4.48 5.04
C ALA A 103 5.22 -5.79 5.23
N ILE A 104 3.91 -5.70 5.19
CA ILE A 104 3.03 -6.87 5.13
C ILE A 104 2.48 -6.96 3.72
N GLY A 105 2.47 -8.16 3.16
CA GLY A 105 1.93 -8.42 1.83
C GLY A 105 0.91 -9.54 1.82
N LEU A 106 0.03 -9.48 0.84
CA LEU A 106 -0.98 -10.48 0.54
C LEU A 106 -0.65 -11.17 -0.79
N VAL A 107 -0.65 -12.50 -0.80
CA VAL A 107 -0.49 -13.27 -2.04
C VAL A 107 -1.75 -13.11 -2.88
N THR A 108 -1.55 -12.72 -4.13
CA THR A 108 -2.57 -12.64 -5.17
C THR A 108 -2.14 -13.43 -6.40
N TYR A 109 -3.05 -13.75 -7.28
CA TYR A 109 -2.67 -14.33 -8.57
C TYR A 109 -2.10 -13.25 -9.49
N ASP A 110 -1.20 -13.66 -10.38
CA ASP A 110 -0.72 -12.80 -11.46
C ASP A 110 -1.86 -12.52 -12.44
N GLU A 111 -2.36 -11.30 -12.49
CA GLU A 111 -3.47 -10.88 -13.35
C GLU A 111 -3.17 -11.12 -14.84
N THR A 112 -1.90 -11.12 -15.24
CA THR A 112 -1.51 -11.40 -16.64
C THR A 112 -1.65 -12.86 -17.02
N ARG A 113 -1.70 -13.74 -16.01
CA ARG A 113 -1.83 -15.20 -16.14
C ARG A 113 -3.24 -15.71 -15.81
N VAL A 114 -4.20 -14.80 -15.68
CA VAL A 114 -5.62 -15.15 -15.53
C VAL A 114 -6.29 -15.06 -16.88
N LYS A 115 -7.08 -16.08 -17.21
CA LYS A 115 -7.95 -16.07 -18.39
C LYS A 115 -9.40 -16.25 -17.98
N THR A 116 -10.21 -15.34 -18.44
CA THR A 116 -11.67 -15.45 -18.36
C THR A 116 -12.16 -16.27 -19.55
N ILE A 117 -12.96 -17.30 -19.28
CA ILE A 117 -13.56 -18.15 -20.27
C ILE A 117 -15.02 -17.75 -20.42
N ALA A 118 -15.36 -17.33 -21.62
CA ALA A 118 -16.69 -16.87 -22.00
C ALA A 118 -17.11 -17.56 -23.31
N PRO A 119 -18.36 -18.06 -23.41
CA PRO A 119 -18.86 -18.58 -24.66
C PRO A 119 -19.01 -17.46 -25.69
N LYS A 120 -18.88 -17.80 -26.97
CA LYS A 120 -19.12 -16.88 -28.07
C LYS A 120 -20.52 -17.07 -28.70
N VAL A 121 -21.29 -17.98 -28.14
CA VAL A 121 -22.67 -18.30 -28.57
C VAL A 121 -23.57 -18.42 -27.35
N ASP A 122 -24.82 -18.05 -27.54
CA ASP A 122 -25.86 -18.25 -26.52
C ASP A 122 -26.24 -19.71 -26.44
N GLY A 123 -26.62 -20.16 -25.25
CA GLY A 123 -27.08 -21.54 -25.08
C GLY A 123 -27.45 -21.88 -23.63
N TYR A 124 -27.61 -23.17 -23.42
CA TYR A 124 -27.93 -23.75 -22.12
C TYR A 124 -26.82 -24.71 -21.70
N VAL A 125 -26.41 -24.64 -20.46
CA VAL A 125 -25.36 -25.53 -19.92
C VAL A 125 -25.94 -26.92 -19.73
N GLU A 126 -25.51 -27.87 -20.56
CA GLU A 126 -25.96 -29.25 -20.51
C GLU A 126 -25.16 -30.05 -19.48
N GLN A 127 -23.85 -29.86 -19.45
CA GLN A 127 -22.96 -30.59 -18.55
C GLN A 127 -21.80 -29.72 -18.07
N LEU A 128 -21.47 -29.86 -16.80
CA LEU A 128 -20.26 -29.30 -16.19
C LEU A 128 -19.24 -30.43 -15.97
N PHE A 129 -18.04 -30.29 -16.53
CA PHE A 129 -16.88 -31.15 -16.25
C PHE A 129 -16.10 -30.62 -15.07
N VAL A 130 -16.04 -29.28 -14.95
CA VAL A 130 -15.47 -28.58 -13.82
C VAL A 130 -16.59 -28.07 -12.93
N ALA A 131 -16.77 -28.73 -11.79
CA ALA A 131 -17.92 -28.52 -10.92
C ALA A 131 -17.70 -27.53 -9.77
N PHE A 132 -16.43 -27.27 -9.39
CA PHE A 132 -16.12 -26.43 -8.22
C PHE A 132 -14.87 -25.56 -8.45
N THR A 133 -14.79 -24.47 -7.68
CA THR A 133 -13.63 -23.58 -7.60
C THR A 133 -12.48 -24.29 -6.89
N GLY A 134 -11.26 -24.11 -7.38
CA GLY A 134 -10.07 -24.81 -6.89
C GLY A 134 -9.73 -26.08 -7.67
N GLN A 135 -10.56 -26.51 -8.63
CA GLN A 135 -10.26 -27.65 -9.47
C GLN A 135 -9.12 -27.34 -10.45
N PRO A 136 -8.06 -28.19 -10.52
CA PRO A 136 -6.99 -28.04 -11.50
C PRO A 136 -7.50 -28.40 -12.90
N VAL A 137 -6.97 -27.73 -13.91
CA VAL A 137 -7.26 -27.95 -15.32
C VAL A 137 -5.99 -27.87 -16.16
N GLU A 138 -5.88 -28.72 -17.18
CA GLU A 138 -4.82 -28.68 -18.18
C GLU A 138 -5.30 -27.96 -19.46
N VAL A 139 -4.35 -27.65 -20.34
CA VAL A 139 -4.67 -27.09 -21.66
C VAL A 139 -5.56 -28.05 -22.43
N ASN A 140 -6.63 -27.56 -23.03
CA ASN A 140 -7.67 -28.31 -23.77
C ASN A 140 -8.58 -29.20 -22.91
N ASP A 141 -8.48 -29.18 -21.59
CA ASP A 141 -9.46 -29.87 -20.75
C ASP A 141 -10.88 -29.32 -21.00
N SER A 142 -11.85 -30.21 -21.01
CA SER A 142 -13.26 -29.85 -21.13
C SER A 142 -13.75 -29.21 -19.85
N LEU A 143 -14.30 -28.00 -19.93
CA LEU A 143 -14.83 -27.25 -18.78
C LEU A 143 -16.31 -27.43 -18.64
N LEU A 144 -17.05 -27.18 -19.71
CA LEU A 144 -18.49 -27.37 -19.76
C LEU A 144 -18.94 -27.65 -21.20
N ARG A 145 -20.15 -28.17 -21.32
CA ARG A 145 -20.84 -28.40 -22.61
C ARG A 145 -22.09 -27.54 -22.67
N ILE A 146 -22.24 -26.82 -23.79
CA ILE A 146 -23.34 -25.89 -24.05
C ILE A 146 -24.21 -26.47 -25.18
N TYR A 147 -25.48 -26.58 -24.99
CA TYR A 147 -26.46 -26.74 -26.07
C TYR A 147 -26.76 -25.34 -26.65
N SER A 148 -26.58 -25.16 -27.94
CA SER A 148 -26.88 -23.90 -28.65
C SER A 148 -27.72 -24.13 -29.90
N PRO A 149 -28.93 -23.57 -29.94
CA PRO A 149 -29.74 -23.61 -31.17
C PRO A 149 -29.06 -22.91 -32.34
N MET A 150 -28.36 -21.80 -32.08
CA MET A 150 -27.61 -21.05 -33.10
C MET A 150 -26.51 -21.91 -33.75
N LEU A 151 -25.82 -22.72 -32.94
CA LEU A 151 -24.83 -23.66 -33.43
C LEU A 151 -25.42 -24.68 -34.40
N VAL A 152 -26.59 -25.22 -34.06
CA VAL A 152 -27.34 -26.18 -34.91
C VAL A 152 -27.66 -25.55 -36.26
N THR A 153 -28.31 -24.37 -36.27
CA THR A 153 -28.67 -23.66 -37.50
C THR A 153 -27.42 -23.32 -38.35
N ALA A 154 -26.33 -22.88 -37.75
CA ALA A 154 -25.11 -22.55 -38.51
C ALA A 154 -24.44 -23.79 -39.13
N GLN A 155 -24.57 -24.99 -38.50
CA GLN A 155 -24.08 -26.22 -39.09
C GLN A 155 -24.99 -26.70 -40.21
N GLU A 156 -26.33 -26.55 -40.09
CA GLU A 156 -27.26 -26.83 -41.15
C GLU A 156 -26.98 -25.95 -42.38
N GLU A 157 -26.72 -24.65 -42.18
CA GLU A 157 -26.31 -23.75 -43.26
C GLU A 157 -24.98 -24.17 -43.90
N LEU A 158 -24.01 -24.64 -43.09
CA LEU A 158 -22.73 -25.18 -43.61
C LEU A 158 -22.97 -26.39 -44.52
N LEU A 159 -23.84 -27.33 -44.09
CA LEU A 159 -24.19 -28.52 -44.88
C LEU A 159 -24.91 -28.17 -46.18
N LEU A 160 -25.81 -27.17 -46.13
CA LEU A 160 -26.49 -26.66 -47.31
C LEU A 160 -25.52 -26.01 -48.28
N ALA A 161 -24.60 -25.16 -47.80
CA ALA A 161 -23.57 -24.54 -48.61
C ALA A 161 -22.63 -25.57 -49.26
N ARG A 162 -22.28 -26.62 -48.50
CA ARG A 162 -21.47 -27.73 -49.02
C ARG A 162 -22.22 -28.49 -50.13
N LYS A 163 -23.48 -28.82 -49.90
CA LYS A 163 -24.31 -29.51 -50.90
C LYS A 163 -24.37 -28.67 -52.17
N LEU A 164 -24.65 -27.36 -52.06
CA LEU A 164 -24.70 -26.44 -53.21
C LEU A 164 -23.35 -26.42 -53.96
N SER A 165 -22.23 -26.38 -53.25
CA SER A 165 -20.89 -26.40 -53.82
C SER A 165 -20.62 -27.68 -54.65
N VAL A 166 -21.11 -28.82 -54.18
CA VAL A 166 -21.01 -30.09 -54.94
C VAL A 166 -21.94 -30.09 -56.14
N ASP A 167 -23.19 -29.66 -55.99
CA ASP A 167 -24.19 -29.65 -57.06
C ASP A 167 -23.79 -28.73 -58.23
N VAL A 168 -23.13 -27.61 -57.98
CA VAL A 168 -22.69 -26.67 -59.02
C VAL A 168 -21.26 -26.90 -59.48
N ALA A 169 -20.56 -27.93 -59.06
CA ALA A 169 -19.14 -28.17 -59.35
C ALA A 169 -18.84 -28.21 -60.88
N ASN A 170 -19.80 -28.64 -61.69
CA ASN A 170 -19.75 -28.68 -63.16
C ASN A 170 -20.54 -27.52 -63.83
N GLY A 171 -20.95 -26.51 -63.07
CA GLY A 171 -21.71 -25.34 -63.52
C GLY A 171 -20.84 -24.23 -64.11
N SER A 172 -21.43 -23.03 -64.25
CA SER A 172 -20.66 -21.87 -64.67
C SER A 172 -19.57 -21.48 -63.68
N PRO A 173 -18.44 -20.93 -64.13
CA PRO A 173 -17.38 -20.51 -63.24
C PRO A 173 -17.80 -19.49 -62.15
N GLU A 174 -18.86 -18.72 -62.46
CA GLU A 174 -19.46 -17.78 -61.52
C GLU A 174 -20.26 -18.50 -60.43
N ALA A 175 -21.07 -19.49 -60.80
CA ALA A 175 -21.84 -20.31 -59.87
C ALA A 175 -20.92 -21.08 -58.89
N VAL A 176 -19.80 -21.62 -59.40
CA VAL A 176 -18.79 -22.30 -58.58
C VAL A 176 -18.18 -21.35 -57.55
N ARG A 177 -17.71 -20.18 -58.00
CA ARG A 177 -17.13 -19.17 -57.09
C ARG A 177 -18.08 -18.71 -56.01
N ASN A 178 -19.36 -18.50 -56.37
CA ASN A 178 -20.37 -18.07 -55.41
C ASN A 178 -20.66 -19.16 -54.34
N ALA A 179 -20.74 -20.40 -54.76
CA ALA A 179 -20.94 -21.52 -53.83
C ALA A 179 -19.72 -21.75 -52.89
N GLU A 180 -18.50 -21.64 -53.44
CA GLU A 180 -17.25 -21.68 -52.63
C GLU A 180 -17.19 -20.54 -51.62
N SER A 181 -17.57 -19.32 -52.06
CA SER A 181 -17.64 -18.17 -51.16
C SER A 181 -18.62 -18.35 -49.99
N LEU A 182 -19.83 -18.92 -50.32
CA LEU A 182 -20.83 -19.23 -49.30
C LEU A 182 -20.31 -20.28 -48.32
N LEU A 183 -19.73 -21.39 -48.81
CA LEU A 183 -19.15 -22.44 -47.98
C LEU A 183 -18.05 -21.91 -47.08
N SER A 184 -17.12 -21.10 -47.65
CA SER A 184 -16.04 -20.49 -46.86
C SER A 184 -16.56 -19.53 -45.78
N SER A 185 -17.64 -18.82 -46.04
CA SER A 185 -18.29 -17.91 -45.09
C SER A 185 -18.97 -18.65 -43.94
N ALA A 186 -19.65 -19.77 -44.23
CA ALA A 186 -20.25 -20.64 -43.22
C ALA A 186 -19.19 -21.28 -42.29
N ARG A 187 -18.04 -21.73 -42.87
CA ARG A 187 -16.91 -22.24 -42.07
C ARG A 187 -16.33 -21.17 -41.16
N ARG A 188 -16.09 -19.95 -41.69
CA ARG A 188 -15.55 -18.83 -40.90
C ARG A 188 -16.45 -18.49 -39.71
N ARG A 189 -17.78 -18.49 -39.88
CA ARG A 189 -18.71 -18.21 -38.80
C ARG A 189 -18.55 -19.20 -37.64
N LEU A 190 -18.47 -20.51 -37.91
CA LEU A 190 -18.25 -21.54 -36.90
C LEU A 190 -16.88 -21.37 -36.20
N LYS A 191 -15.81 -21.02 -36.98
CA LYS A 191 -14.50 -20.72 -36.39
C LYS A 191 -14.53 -19.51 -35.47
N TYR A 192 -15.30 -18.47 -35.79
CA TYR A 192 -15.45 -17.31 -34.90
C TYR A 192 -16.12 -17.65 -33.57
N TRP A 193 -16.85 -18.76 -33.50
CA TRP A 193 -17.43 -19.29 -32.29
C TRP A 193 -16.55 -20.32 -31.56
N ASP A 194 -15.29 -20.44 -31.96
CA ASP A 194 -14.29 -21.37 -31.41
C ASP A 194 -14.70 -22.86 -31.61
N VAL A 195 -15.50 -23.16 -32.65
CA VAL A 195 -15.73 -24.55 -33.03
C VAL A 195 -14.46 -25.13 -33.64
N PRO A 196 -13.88 -26.21 -33.10
CA PRO A 196 -12.65 -26.81 -33.60
C PRO A 196 -12.78 -27.22 -35.09
N ASP A 197 -11.68 -27.05 -35.82
CA ASP A 197 -11.66 -27.45 -37.28
C ASP A 197 -11.99 -28.94 -37.47
N GLU A 198 -11.60 -29.77 -36.51
CA GLU A 198 -11.94 -31.20 -36.51
C GLU A 198 -13.46 -31.46 -36.45
N ASP A 199 -14.17 -30.68 -35.62
CA ASP A 199 -15.62 -30.76 -35.49
C ASP A 199 -16.31 -30.26 -36.74
N ILE A 200 -15.85 -29.17 -37.32
CA ILE A 200 -16.34 -28.64 -38.61
C ILE A 200 -16.15 -29.67 -39.71
N ALA A 201 -14.97 -30.25 -39.84
CA ALA A 201 -14.66 -31.28 -40.84
C ALA A 201 -15.47 -32.59 -40.62
N ARG A 202 -15.76 -32.92 -39.35
CA ARG A 202 -16.62 -34.08 -39.03
C ARG A 202 -18.05 -33.84 -39.51
N VAL A 203 -18.64 -32.68 -39.20
CA VAL A 203 -19.99 -32.30 -39.67
C VAL A 203 -20.05 -32.33 -41.19
N GLU A 204 -19.06 -31.78 -41.88
CA GLU A 204 -18.99 -31.79 -43.34
C GLU A 204 -18.88 -33.22 -43.92
N ARG A 205 -18.17 -34.13 -43.26
CA ARG A 205 -17.97 -35.51 -43.74
C ARG A 205 -19.19 -36.41 -43.47
N THR A 206 -19.74 -36.29 -42.23
CA THR A 206 -20.83 -37.20 -41.79
C THR A 206 -22.20 -36.67 -42.10
N GLY A 207 -22.37 -35.37 -42.29
CA GLY A 207 -23.69 -34.71 -42.41
C GLY A 207 -24.45 -34.64 -41.09
N GLU A 208 -23.86 -35.05 -39.97
CA GLU A 208 -24.52 -35.05 -38.65
C GLU A 208 -24.22 -33.74 -37.89
N VAL A 209 -25.30 -33.04 -37.55
CA VAL A 209 -25.22 -31.78 -36.77
C VAL A 209 -24.99 -32.06 -35.31
N GLN A 210 -24.02 -31.41 -34.72
CA GLN A 210 -23.75 -31.44 -33.29
C GLN A 210 -24.60 -30.39 -32.56
N LYS A 211 -25.38 -30.81 -31.59
CA LYS A 211 -26.24 -29.92 -30.80
C LYS A 211 -25.48 -29.12 -29.76
N THR A 212 -24.27 -29.59 -29.38
CA THR A 212 -23.51 -29.05 -28.25
C THR A 212 -22.13 -28.61 -28.65
N LEU A 213 -21.66 -27.57 -28.02
CA LEU A 213 -20.27 -27.08 -28.06
C LEU A 213 -19.60 -27.31 -26.70
N THR A 214 -18.39 -27.87 -26.71
CA THR A 214 -17.59 -28.02 -25.49
C THR A 214 -16.63 -26.88 -25.36
N LEU A 215 -16.77 -26.08 -24.31
CA LEU A 215 -15.77 -25.06 -23.93
C LEU A 215 -14.58 -25.76 -23.26
N ARG A 216 -13.37 -25.39 -23.71
CA ARG A 216 -12.13 -25.97 -23.24
C ARG A 216 -11.25 -24.93 -22.56
N SER A 217 -10.35 -25.37 -21.68
CA SER A 217 -9.39 -24.48 -21.05
C SER A 217 -8.29 -24.07 -22.04
N PRO A 218 -8.03 -22.76 -22.20
CA PRO A 218 -6.95 -22.28 -23.06
C PRO A 218 -5.59 -22.35 -22.38
N LEU A 219 -5.54 -22.62 -21.07
CA LEU A 219 -4.29 -22.67 -20.29
C LEU A 219 -4.36 -23.76 -19.21
N ARG A 220 -3.20 -24.16 -18.74
CA ARG A 220 -3.05 -24.94 -17.52
C ARG A 220 -3.16 -24.03 -16.30
N GLY A 221 -3.93 -24.44 -15.30
CA GLY A 221 -4.07 -23.67 -14.08
C GLY A 221 -5.09 -24.22 -13.11
N VAL A 222 -5.62 -23.35 -12.27
CA VAL A 222 -6.66 -23.66 -11.30
C VAL A 222 -7.84 -22.75 -11.55
N VAL A 223 -9.05 -23.29 -11.47
CA VAL A 223 -10.28 -22.49 -11.57
C VAL A 223 -10.44 -21.65 -10.32
N VAL A 224 -10.24 -20.34 -10.45
CA VAL A 224 -10.34 -19.36 -9.33
C VAL A 224 -11.74 -18.82 -9.15
N GLN A 225 -12.55 -18.85 -10.22
CA GLN A 225 -13.95 -18.44 -10.16
C GLN A 225 -14.81 -19.28 -11.11
N LYS A 226 -16.00 -19.69 -10.64
CA LYS A 226 -17.02 -20.42 -11.39
C LYS A 226 -18.37 -19.71 -11.22
N ASN A 227 -18.89 -19.13 -12.31
CA ASN A 227 -20.13 -18.34 -12.31
C ASN A 227 -21.24 -19.02 -13.11
N VAL A 228 -21.24 -20.33 -13.18
CA VAL A 228 -22.17 -21.09 -14.02
C VAL A 228 -22.71 -22.32 -13.29
N SER A 229 -23.95 -22.66 -13.55
CA SER A 229 -24.61 -23.85 -13.02
C SER A 229 -25.20 -24.75 -14.15
N SER A 230 -25.33 -26.04 -13.88
CA SER A 230 -25.96 -26.97 -14.84
C SER A 230 -27.43 -26.57 -15.10
N GLY A 231 -27.83 -26.60 -16.35
CA GLY A 231 -29.16 -26.16 -16.78
C GLY A 231 -29.32 -24.65 -16.94
N GLN A 232 -28.35 -23.86 -16.54
CA GLN A 232 -28.39 -22.38 -16.66
C GLN A 232 -28.34 -21.96 -18.13
N ARG A 233 -29.13 -20.93 -18.48
CA ARG A 233 -28.96 -20.21 -19.74
C ARG A 233 -27.79 -19.26 -19.60
N ILE A 234 -26.91 -19.24 -20.59
CA ILE A 234 -25.76 -18.34 -20.69
C ILE A 234 -25.81 -17.61 -22.04
N MET A 235 -25.30 -16.40 -22.04
CA MET A 235 -25.19 -15.55 -23.22
C MET A 235 -23.74 -15.44 -23.70
N ALA A 236 -23.58 -15.12 -24.96
CA ALA A 236 -22.25 -14.82 -25.52
C ALA A 236 -21.58 -13.69 -24.74
N GLY A 237 -20.34 -13.92 -24.26
CA GLY A 237 -19.58 -12.95 -23.46
C GLY A 237 -19.72 -13.12 -21.94
N ASP A 238 -20.65 -13.95 -21.45
CA ASP A 238 -20.75 -14.23 -20.01
C ASP A 238 -19.46 -14.89 -19.49
N ALA A 239 -18.88 -14.34 -18.42
CA ALA A 239 -17.72 -14.91 -17.76
C ALA A 239 -18.09 -16.15 -16.96
N VAL A 240 -18.02 -17.33 -17.56
CA VAL A 240 -18.45 -18.60 -16.94
C VAL A 240 -17.39 -19.19 -16.01
N TYR A 241 -16.09 -19.07 -16.37
CA TYR A 241 -14.97 -19.47 -15.53
C TYR A 241 -13.87 -18.43 -15.59
N GLN A 242 -13.07 -18.35 -14.51
CA GLN A 242 -11.75 -17.76 -14.53
C GLN A 242 -10.73 -18.82 -14.12
N VAL A 243 -9.70 -18.98 -14.93
CA VAL A 243 -8.60 -19.92 -14.68
C VAL A 243 -7.32 -19.11 -14.52
N ALA A 244 -6.57 -19.39 -13.46
CA ALA A 244 -5.29 -18.75 -13.15
C ALA A 244 -4.15 -19.78 -13.15
N ASP A 245 -3.04 -19.43 -13.75
CA ASP A 245 -1.77 -20.17 -13.59
C ASP A 245 -1.10 -19.71 -12.31
N LEU A 246 -1.10 -20.56 -11.29
CA LEU A 246 -0.55 -20.26 -9.97
C LEU A 246 0.94 -20.59 -9.80
N ARG A 247 1.66 -21.01 -10.85
CA ARG A 247 3.10 -21.31 -10.77
C ARG A 247 3.96 -20.08 -10.55
N GLU A 248 3.44 -18.93 -10.80
CA GLU A 248 3.95 -17.63 -10.42
C GLU A 248 2.82 -16.83 -9.80
N VAL A 249 3.09 -16.21 -8.66
CA VAL A 249 2.10 -15.44 -7.92
C VAL A 249 2.67 -14.06 -7.62
N TRP A 250 1.80 -13.10 -7.42
CA TRP A 250 2.19 -11.80 -6.92
C TRP A 250 1.99 -11.72 -5.41
N LEU A 251 2.89 -11.01 -4.78
CA LEU A 251 2.74 -10.60 -3.39
C LEU A 251 2.57 -9.07 -3.39
N GLU A 252 1.36 -8.63 -3.11
CA GLU A 252 1.04 -7.20 -2.99
C GLU A 252 1.34 -6.75 -1.57
N GLY A 253 2.37 -5.93 -1.42
CA GLY A 253 2.79 -5.36 -0.15
C GLY A 253 2.42 -3.88 -0.05
N GLU A 254 2.18 -3.41 1.16
CA GLU A 254 1.95 -2.00 1.45
C GLU A 254 3.15 -1.41 2.16
N VAL A 255 3.74 -0.36 1.57
CA VAL A 255 4.92 0.32 2.08
C VAL A 255 4.57 1.76 2.41
N PHE A 256 5.04 2.26 3.55
CA PHE A 256 4.81 3.64 3.97
C PHE A 256 5.54 4.66 3.08
N GLU A 257 4.94 5.83 2.90
CA GLU A 257 5.49 6.95 2.12
C GLU A 257 6.93 7.29 2.52
N ARG A 258 7.24 7.29 3.82
CA ARG A 258 8.58 7.58 4.35
C ARG A 258 9.65 6.61 3.87
N ASP A 259 9.28 5.38 3.52
CA ASP A 259 10.18 4.29 3.17
C ASP A 259 10.35 4.14 1.64
N LEU A 260 9.54 4.89 0.85
CA LEU A 260 9.54 4.81 -0.63
C LEU A 260 10.91 5.14 -1.25
N ALA A 261 11.67 6.03 -0.63
CA ALA A 261 13.00 6.40 -1.14
C ALA A 261 13.98 5.21 -1.17
N ALA A 262 13.72 4.17 -0.37
CA ALA A 262 14.51 2.95 -0.31
C ALA A 262 14.02 1.85 -1.25
N ILE A 263 12.91 2.04 -1.97
CA ILE A 263 12.25 1.02 -2.82
C ILE A 263 12.52 1.30 -4.29
N ARG A 264 13.01 0.29 -5.01
CA ARG A 264 13.27 0.38 -6.45
C ARG A 264 12.72 -0.85 -7.19
N LEU A 265 12.35 -0.64 -8.45
CA LEU A 265 12.01 -1.74 -9.35
C LEU A 265 13.21 -2.69 -9.52
N GLY A 266 12.94 -4.00 -9.51
CA GLY A 266 13.96 -5.05 -9.65
C GLY A 266 14.67 -5.42 -8.36
N GLU A 267 14.41 -4.75 -7.25
CA GLU A 267 15.01 -5.02 -5.95
C GLU A 267 14.55 -6.37 -5.40
N MET A 268 15.46 -7.03 -4.68
CA MET A 268 15.19 -8.34 -4.08
C MET A 268 14.44 -8.18 -2.77
N VAL A 269 13.40 -8.96 -2.61
CA VAL A 269 12.55 -9.01 -1.42
C VAL A 269 12.57 -10.41 -0.86
N THR A 270 12.74 -10.52 0.45
CA THR A 270 12.56 -11.78 1.18
C THR A 270 11.16 -11.77 1.80
N ALA A 271 10.37 -12.78 1.50
CA ALA A 271 9.02 -12.97 2.02
C ALA A 271 8.98 -14.16 2.97
N GLU A 272 8.52 -13.94 4.18
CA GLU A 272 8.34 -14.97 5.21
C GLU A 272 6.86 -15.19 5.45
N PHE A 273 6.44 -16.45 5.31
CA PHE A 273 5.04 -16.85 5.46
C PHE A 273 4.83 -17.56 6.81
N ALA A 274 3.84 -17.13 7.58
CA ALA A 274 3.49 -17.79 8.84
C ALA A 274 3.07 -19.27 8.62
N ALA A 275 2.51 -19.58 7.46
CA ALA A 275 2.12 -20.94 7.09
C ALA A 275 3.31 -21.83 6.67
N LEU A 276 4.51 -21.26 6.42
CA LEU A 276 5.71 -21.95 5.95
C LEU A 276 6.93 -21.54 6.80
N PRO A 277 6.94 -21.84 8.09
CA PRO A 277 8.02 -21.41 8.97
C PRO A 277 9.37 -21.96 8.52
N GLY A 278 10.40 -21.09 8.52
CA GLY A 278 11.76 -21.47 8.11
C GLY A 278 11.98 -21.65 6.61
N GLN A 279 11.00 -21.32 5.77
CA GLN A 279 11.11 -21.38 4.31
C GLN A 279 10.87 -20.00 3.67
N PRO A 280 11.80 -19.05 3.83
CA PRO A 280 11.66 -17.75 3.21
C PRO A 280 11.67 -17.89 1.67
N ARG A 281 10.83 -17.13 1.00
CA ARG A 281 10.79 -17.05 -0.46
C ARG A 281 11.39 -15.73 -0.92
N GLN A 282 12.17 -15.79 -1.98
CA GLN A 282 12.76 -14.60 -2.59
C GLN A 282 11.99 -14.22 -3.85
N GLY A 283 11.75 -12.93 -4.02
CA GLY A 283 11.13 -12.37 -5.20
C GLY A 283 11.73 -11.04 -5.59
N ARG A 284 11.25 -10.48 -6.69
CA ARG A 284 11.67 -9.16 -7.17
C ARG A 284 10.49 -8.22 -7.23
N ILE A 285 10.72 -6.95 -6.91
CA ILE A 285 9.72 -5.90 -7.09
C ILE A 285 9.53 -5.68 -8.60
N VAL A 286 8.35 -5.99 -9.09
CA VAL A 286 7.98 -5.83 -10.51
C VAL A 286 7.14 -4.58 -10.76
N TYR A 287 6.56 -4.02 -9.71
CA TYR A 287 5.72 -2.83 -9.81
C TYR A 287 5.70 -2.06 -8.49
N VAL A 288 5.70 -0.73 -8.61
CA VAL A 288 5.46 0.22 -7.52
C VAL A 288 4.32 1.12 -7.97
N SER A 289 3.26 1.22 -7.18
CA SER A 289 2.11 2.06 -7.53
C SER A 289 2.52 3.53 -7.61
N PRO A 290 2.09 4.27 -8.64
CA PRO A 290 2.32 5.71 -8.73
C PRO A 290 1.44 6.53 -7.78
N THR A 291 0.49 5.88 -7.09
CA THR A 291 -0.47 6.52 -6.19
C THR A 291 -0.22 6.10 -4.75
N ILE A 292 -0.44 7.04 -3.84
CA ILE A 292 -0.39 6.81 -2.39
C ILE A 292 -1.84 6.83 -1.87
N SER A 293 -2.19 5.86 -1.03
CA SER A 293 -3.45 5.88 -0.30
C SER A 293 -3.43 7.03 0.72
N ALA A 294 -4.36 7.96 0.60
CA ALA A 294 -4.47 9.10 1.52
C ALA A 294 -4.86 8.66 2.95
N GLU A 295 -5.58 7.55 3.06
CA GLU A 295 -6.07 7.01 4.33
C GLU A 295 -4.95 6.36 5.15
N THR A 296 -4.15 5.50 4.52
CA THR A 296 -3.10 4.71 5.18
C THR A 296 -1.70 5.33 5.03
N ARG A 297 -1.54 6.31 4.12
CA ARG A 297 -0.25 6.86 3.68
C ARG A 297 0.73 5.77 3.24
N THR A 298 0.20 4.76 2.55
CA THR A 298 0.98 3.66 1.98
C THR A 298 0.87 3.66 0.47
N THR A 299 1.86 3.08 -0.18
CA THR A 299 1.84 2.72 -1.59
C THR A 299 1.89 1.22 -1.74
N LYS A 300 1.26 0.70 -2.80
CA LYS A 300 1.30 -0.72 -3.12
C LYS A 300 2.53 -1.05 -3.96
N ILE A 301 3.21 -2.11 -3.58
CA ILE A 301 4.26 -2.74 -4.37
C ILE A 301 3.82 -4.15 -4.75
N ARG A 302 4.26 -4.62 -5.93
CA ARG A 302 4.06 -6.01 -6.34
C ARG A 302 5.41 -6.71 -6.45
N VAL A 303 5.50 -7.85 -5.81
CA VAL A 303 6.68 -8.71 -5.82
C VAL A 303 6.30 -10.00 -6.55
N ALA A 304 7.02 -10.35 -7.61
CA ALA A 304 6.83 -11.62 -8.30
C ALA A 304 7.53 -12.74 -7.54
N LEU A 305 6.79 -13.80 -7.22
CA LEU A 305 7.27 -14.98 -6.50
C LEU A 305 7.06 -16.23 -7.34
N SER A 306 8.10 -17.05 -7.46
CA SER A 306 7.98 -18.39 -8.04
C SER A 306 7.23 -19.32 -7.08
N ASN A 307 6.25 -20.06 -7.61
CA ASN A 307 5.39 -20.98 -6.89
C ASN A 307 5.25 -22.30 -7.66
N ALA A 308 6.37 -22.86 -8.13
CA ALA A 308 6.38 -24.07 -8.94
C ALA A 308 5.81 -25.29 -8.18
N ASP A 309 5.93 -25.27 -6.85
CA ASP A 309 5.41 -26.28 -5.93
C ASP A 309 3.93 -26.09 -5.56
N LEU A 310 3.31 -25.00 -6.01
CA LEU A 310 1.90 -24.61 -5.75
C LEU A 310 1.55 -24.54 -4.25
N VAL A 311 2.54 -24.29 -3.38
CA VAL A 311 2.36 -24.18 -1.93
C VAL A 311 1.82 -22.82 -1.54
N LEU A 312 2.23 -21.75 -2.25
CA LEU A 312 1.71 -20.42 -2.03
C LEU A 312 0.30 -20.32 -2.61
N LYS A 313 -0.65 -20.00 -1.76
CA LYS A 313 -2.06 -19.86 -2.15
C LYS A 313 -2.47 -18.39 -2.09
N PRO A 314 -3.19 -17.89 -3.10
CA PRO A 314 -3.82 -16.57 -3.00
C PRO A 314 -4.61 -16.43 -1.70
N GLY A 315 -4.47 -15.29 -1.04
CA GLY A 315 -5.03 -15.03 0.30
C GLY A 315 -4.06 -15.28 1.46
N MET A 316 -2.87 -15.84 1.23
CA MET A 316 -1.85 -15.95 2.27
C MET A 316 -1.18 -14.61 2.54
N TYR A 317 -0.89 -14.34 3.81
CA TYR A 317 -0.11 -13.18 4.25
C TYR A 317 1.37 -13.55 4.43
N ALA A 318 2.23 -12.58 4.12
CA ALA A 318 3.67 -12.68 4.33
C ALA A 318 4.22 -11.40 4.93
N SER A 319 5.26 -11.54 5.74
CA SER A 319 6.13 -10.43 6.14
C SER A 319 7.20 -10.23 5.06
N LEU A 320 7.30 -9.02 4.55
CA LEU A 320 8.28 -8.63 3.54
C LEU A 320 9.46 -7.94 4.17
N GLN A 321 10.65 -8.33 3.80
CA GLN A 321 11.91 -7.66 4.14
C GLN A 321 12.55 -7.20 2.82
N ILE A 322 12.59 -5.89 2.63
CA ILE A 322 13.17 -5.25 1.45
C ILE A 322 14.46 -4.60 1.90
N ARG A 323 15.56 -5.02 1.31
CA ARG A 323 16.88 -4.43 1.58
C ARG A 323 17.16 -3.39 0.53
N GLY A 324 17.02 -2.12 0.92
CA GLY A 324 17.38 -1.00 0.08
C GLY A 324 18.89 -0.89 -0.14
N ASP A 325 19.29 0.04 -1.01
CA ASP A 325 20.69 0.30 -1.31
C ASP A 325 21.49 0.55 -0.02
N ALA A 326 22.55 -0.20 0.16
CA ALA A 326 23.48 0.00 1.25
C ALA A 326 24.20 1.35 1.08
N ARG A 327 23.94 2.30 1.97
CA ARG A 327 24.75 3.51 2.06
C ARG A 327 26.12 3.13 2.60
N ARG A 328 27.13 3.39 1.81
CA ARG A 328 28.52 3.12 2.18
C ARG A 328 29.11 4.32 2.92
N ASP A 329 30.07 4.03 3.80
CA ASP A 329 30.86 5.06 4.50
C ASP A 329 30.01 5.99 5.41
N VAL A 330 28.99 5.43 6.09
CA VAL A 330 28.17 6.16 7.06
C VAL A 330 28.60 5.85 8.49
N LEU A 331 28.48 6.84 9.38
CA LEU A 331 28.66 6.64 10.81
C LEU A 331 27.39 6.01 11.38
N SER A 332 27.52 4.96 12.18
CA SER A 332 26.38 4.31 12.80
C SER A 332 26.64 3.95 14.26
N VAL A 333 25.57 4.00 15.04
CA VAL A 333 25.53 3.61 16.45
C VAL A 333 24.39 2.60 16.67
N PRO A 334 24.45 1.77 17.72
CA PRO A 334 23.30 0.96 18.12
C PRO A 334 22.06 1.84 18.36
N ARG A 335 20.89 1.38 17.97
CA ARG A 335 19.64 2.13 18.16
C ARG A 335 19.38 2.45 19.63
N SER A 336 19.78 1.58 20.54
CA SER A 336 19.67 1.75 22.00
C SER A 336 20.54 2.89 22.53
N ALA A 337 21.55 3.37 21.79
CA ALA A 337 22.39 4.50 22.17
C ALA A 337 21.71 5.85 21.96
N VAL A 338 20.63 5.90 21.17
CA VAL A 338 19.93 7.12 20.79
C VAL A 338 18.77 7.39 21.72
N LEU A 339 18.77 8.55 22.37
CA LEU A 339 17.69 9.03 23.22
C LEU A 339 16.92 10.13 22.51
N ALA A 340 15.65 9.88 22.19
CA ALA A 340 14.74 10.87 21.61
C ALA A 340 13.86 11.47 22.72
N THR A 341 14.04 12.76 23.02
CA THR A 341 13.28 13.48 24.06
C THR A 341 12.08 14.25 23.49
N GLY A 342 11.61 13.90 22.29
CA GLY A 342 10.50 14.55 21.59
C GLY A 342 10.91 15.74 20.74
N THR A 343 11.70 16.66 21.28
CA THR A 343 12.19 17.85 20.55
C THR A 343 13.63 17.74 20.06
N ARG A 344 14.46 16.93 20.75
CA ARG A 344 15.88 16.75 20.45
C ARG A 344 16.26 15.28 20.48
N VAL A 345 17.30 14.93 19.74
CA VAL A 345 17.87 13.57 19.72
C VAL A 345 19.31 13.67 20.29
N LEU A 346 19.55 12.93 21.35
CA LEU A 346 20.79 12.97 22.10
C LEU A 346 21.49 11.61 22.10
N VAL A 347 22.82 11.66 22.18
CA VAL A 347 23.68 10.50 22.45
C VAL A 347 24.68 10.88 23.54
N PHE A 348 24.90 10.02 24.52
CA PHE A 348 25.90 10.24 25.55
C PHE A 348 27.26 9.74 25.09
N VAL A 349 28.22 10.68 24.95
CA VAL A 349 29.60 10.38 24.52
C VAL A 349 30.46 10.25 25.77
N LYS A 350 31.29 9.21 25.84
CA LYS A 350 32.23 8.97 26.91
C LYS A 350 33.53 9.73 26.65
N GLY A 351 33.87 10.69 27.53
CA GLY A 351 35.15 11.37 27.55
C GLY A 351 36.30 10.47 28.03
N ALA A 352 37.53 10.90 27.79
CA ALA A 352 38.74 10.18 28.23
C ALA A 352 38.87 10.10 29.76
N ASP A 353 38.27 11.05 30.46
CA ASP A 353 38.18 11.13 31.93
C ASP A 353 37.03 10.33 32.53
N GLY A 354 36.26 9.62 31.71
CA GLY A 354 35.08 8.84 32.13
C GLY A 354 33.79 9.64 32.24
N THR A 355 33.83 10.95 31.95
CA THR A 355 32.63 11.79 31.93
C THR A 355 31.70 11.40 30.77
N LEU A 356 30.39 11.48 31.01
CA LEU A 356 29.36 11.28 29.97
C LEU A 356 28.75 12.62 29.61
N THR A 357 28.97 13.02 28.36
CA THR A 357 28.48 14.31 27.84
C THR A 357 27.34 14.07 26.86
N PRO A 358 26.14 14.61 27.11
CA PRO A 358 25.05 14.55 26.16
C PRO A 358 25.41 15.42 24.95
N ARG A 359 25.28 14.85 23.76
CA ARG A 359 25.52 15.51 22.48
C ARG A 359 24.35 15.37 21.57
N GLU A 360 23.89 16.48 21.01
CA GLU A 360 22.81 16.47 20.04
C GLU A 360 23.29 15.91 18.71
N VAL A 361 22.46 15.04 18.08
CA VAL A 361 22.81 14.35 16.84
C VAL A 361 21.69 14.45 15.82
N GLU A 362 22.07 14.50 14.55
CA GLU A 362 21.14 14.37 13.43
C GLU A 362 21.14 12.92 12.94
N LEU A 363 19.96 12.31 12.94
CA LEU A 363 19.78 10.94 12.46
C LEU A 363 19.65 10.88 10.93
N GLY A 364 20.10 9.77 10.37
CA GLY A 364 19.91 9.40 8.97
C GLY A 364 19.00 8.19 8.81
N GLY A 365 19.44 7.24 7.97
CA GLY A 365 18.77 5.95 7.80
C GLY A 365 18.88 5.08 9.05
N ASN A 366 17.90 4.20 9.26
CA ASN A 366 17.91 3.25 10.37
C ASN A 366 17.70 1.83 9.88
N THR A 367 18.31 0.89 10.59
CA THR A 367 18.01 -0.54 10.54
C THR A 367 17.38 -0.95 11.87
N ASP A 368 17.06 -2.23 12.04
CA ASP A 368 16.55 -2.73 13.32
C ASP A 368 17.51 -2.48 14.47
N ASP A 369 18.81 -2.68 14.24
CA ASP A 369 19.84 -2.67 15.29
C ASP A 369 20.64 -1.37 15.33
N ARG A 370 20.81 -0.67 14.23
CA ARG A 370 21.70 0.49 14.11
C ARG A 370 21.02 1.69 13.46
N VAL A 371 21.50 2.88 13.81
CA VAL A 371 21.03 4.17 13.27
C VAL A 371 22.22 4.93 12.69
N GLU A 372 22.04 5.47 11.47
CA GLU A 372 22.99 6.38 10.83
C GLU A 372 23.01 7.72 11.58
N ILE A 373 24.20 8.24 11.83
CA ILE A 373 24.43 9.58 12.37
C ILE A 373 25.00 10.45 11.26
N ARG A 374 24.26 11.47 10.86
CA ARG A 374 24.71 12.45 9.85
C ARG A 374 25.62 13.49 10.41
N ARG A 375 25.32 13.96 11.63
CA ARG A 375 26.09 15.00 12.35
C ARG A 375 26.10 14.75 13.84
N GLY A 376 27.11 15.23 14.52
CA GLY A 376 27.22 15.25 15.97
C GLY A 376 28.20 14.22 16.55
N LEU A 377 28.64 13.23 15.78
CA LEU A 377 29.63 12.21 16.24
C LEU A 377 30.80 12.06 15.26
N ALA A 378 31.93 11.59 15.76
CA ALA A 378 33.10 11.20 14.96
C ALA A 378 33.32 9.68 15.04
N ALA A 379 33.97 9.11 14.00
CA ALA A 379 34.35 7.71 14.01
C ALA A 379 35.32 7.41 15.15
N GLY A 380 35.12 6.30 15.86
CA GLY A 380 35.95 5.87 16.98
C GLY A 380 35.56 6.45 18.34
N GLU A 381 34.62 7.39 18.40
CA GLU A 381 34.06 7.84 19.69
C GLU A 381 33.33 6.71 20.38
N THR A 382 33.40 6.68 21.71
CA THR A 382 32.66 5.68 22.52
C THR A 382 31.38 6.32 23.04
N VAL A 383 30.26 5.67 22.81
CA VAL A 383 28.94 6.14 23.23
C VAL A 383 28.29 5.13 24.18
N VAL A 384 27.37 5.61 25.00
CA VAL A 384 26.56 4.74 25.86
C VAL A 384 25.53 4.04 24.97
N SER A 385 25.44 2.71 25.05
CA SER A 385 24.52 1.90 24.27
C SER A 385 23.34 1.34 25.06
N SER A 386 23.35 1.46 26.42
CA SER A 386 22.23 1.08 27.27
C SER A 386 22.14 2.01 28.47
N ALA A 387 20.99 2.00 29.15
CA ALA A 387 20.71 2.85 30.31
C ALA A 387 20.71 4.38 30.04
N THR A 388 20.60 4.78 28.77
CA THR A 388 20.61 6.21 28.33
C THR A 388 19.52 7.03 29.03
N PHE A 389 18.35 6.45 29.25
CA PHE A 389 17.23 7.11 29.95
C PHE A 389 17.55 7.39 31.43
N LEU A 390 18.22 6.47 32.11
CA LEU A 390 18.61 6.66 33.52
C LEU A 390 19.67 7.75 33.67
N ILE A 391 20.59 7.82 32.73
CA ILE A 391 21.64 8.85 32.70
C ILE A 391 21.04 10.24 32.41
N ASP A 392 20.06 10.32 31.50
CA ASP A 392 19.34 11.56 31.21
C ASP A 392 18.57 12.07 32.43
N ALA A 393 17.88 11.18 33.14
CA ALA A 393 17.16 11.53 34.36
C ALA A 393 18.11 12.07 35.46
N GLU A 394 19.29 11.48 35.62
CA GLU A 394 20.30 11.94 36.58
C GLU A 394 20.92 13.26 36.16
N SER A 395 21.19 13.46 34.86
CA SER A 395 21.68 14.73 34.30
C SER A 395 20.70 15.88 34.55
N ASN A 396 19.43 15.65 34.28
CA ASN A 396 18.36 16.64 34.45
C ASN A 396 18.16 16.97 35.95
N LEU A 397 18.23 15.97 36.84
CA LEU A 397 18.13 16.17 38.28
C LEU A 397 19.34 16.98 38.81
N GLY A 398 20.54 16.65 38.35
CA GLY A 398 21.76 17.39 38.71
C GLY A 398 21.70 18.85 38.25
N ALA A 399 21.23 19.12 37.06
CA ALA A 399 21.03 20.47 36.53
C ALA A 399 19.97 21.26 37.34
N ALA A 400 18.86 20.60 37.71
CA ALA A 400 17.82 21.21 38.54
C ALA A 400 18.31 21.56 39.94
N LEU A 401 19.06 20.67 40.58
CA LEU A 401 19.68 20.91 41.91
C LEU A 401 20.75 22.01 41.84
N GLY A 402 21.57 22.02 40.78
CA GLY A 402 22.55 23.09 40.54
C GLY A 402 21.92 24.47 40.31
N ALA A 403 20.79 24.53 39.62
CA ALA A 403 20.02 25.76 39.43
C ALA A 403 19.38 26.25 40.74
N MET A 404 18.91 25.34 41.60
CA MET A 404 18.40 25.67 42.93
C MET A 404 19.49 26.16 43.89
N ALA A 405 20.69 25.59 43.81
CA ALA A 405 21.84 26.02 44.62
C ALA A 405 22.36 27.42 44.25
N ASN A 406 22.11 27.89 43.03
CA ASN A 406 22.51 29.21 42.53
C ASN A 406 21.41 30.28 42.67
N MET A 407 20.30 30.01 43.31
CA MET A 407 19.27 31.02 43.61
C MET A 407 19.73 31.86 44.82
N PRO A 408 19.84 33.22 44.70
CA PRO A 408 20.18 34.07 45.83
C PRO A 408 19.05 34.02 46.86
N GLY A 409 19.29 33.39 48.02
CA GLY A 409 18.35 33.37 49.13
C GLY A 409 18.00 32.01 49.70
N MET A 410 18.52 30.88 49.19
CA MET A 410 18.38 29.56 49.81
C MET A 410 19.71 29.11 50.38
N ASP A 411 19.80 29.20 51.70
CA ASP A 411 20.93 28.66 52.49
C ASP A 411 20.73 27.16 52.64
N VAL A 412 21.38 26.35 51.79
CA VAL A 412 21.38 24.92 51.85
C VAL A 412 22.51 24.45 52.76
N SER A 413 22.39 24.74 54.07
CA SER A 413 23.24 24.10 55.08
C SER A 413 22.95 22.60 55.11
N PRO A 414 23.96 21.74 55.07
CA PRO A 414 23.75 20.32 55.16
C PRO A 414 23.11 19.94 56.50
N ALA A 415 21.92 19.37 56.43
CA ALA A 415 21.21 18.90 57.62
C ALA A 415 22.07 17.87 58.38
N LYS A 416 22.32 18.16 59.65
CA LYS A 416 22.95 17.27 60.63
C LYS A 416 22.31 15.92 60.61
N PRO A 417 23.05 14.79 60.67
CA PRO A 417 22.47 13.46 60.63
C PRO A 417 21.42 13.26 61.75
N ALA A 418 20.19 13.00 61.38
CA ALA A 418 19.12 12.70 62.29
C ALA A 418 19.39 11.33 62.95
N THR A 419 19.33 11.33 64.25
CA THR A 419 19.39 10.13 65.13
C THR A 419 18.36 9.09 64.68
N PRO A 420 18.70 7.80 64.69
CA PRO A 420 17.76 6.77 64.19
C PRO A 420 16.51 6.66 65.06
N ILE A 421 15.38 6.96 64.49
CA ILE A 421 14.08 6.74 65.12
C ILE A 421 13.84 5.23 65.19
N ARG A 422 13.74 4.73 66.43
CA ARG A 422 13.45 3.36 66.81
C ARG A 422 12.08 2.95 66.20
N ALA A 423 12.08 1.93 65.36
CA ALA A 423 10.88 1.37 64.77
C ALA A 423 9.88 0.89 65.83
N PRO A 424 8.59 1.17 65.69
CA PRO A 424 7.58 0.57 66.58
C PRO A 424 7.38 -0.91 66.24
N ALA A 425 7.19 -1.72 67.27
CA ALA A 425 7.02 -3.15 67.23
C ALA A 425 5.74 -3.55 66.42
N PRO A 426 5.74 -4.74 65.79
CA PRO A 426 4.61 -5.19 64.98
C PRO A 426 3.40 -5.48 65.83
N LYS A 427 2.25 -4.88 65.49
CA LYS A 427 0.95 -5.20 66.02
C LYS A 427 0.42 -6.50 65.44
N THR A 428 0.04 -7.41 66.28
CA THR A 428 -0.68 -8.66 66.01
C THR A 428 -1.95 -8.42 65.19
N PRO A 429 -2.30 -9.30 64.25
CA PRO A 429 -3.51 -9.13 63.46
C PRO A 429 -4.76 -9.39 64.25
N SER A 430 -5.66 -8.42 64.33
CA SER A 430 -6.99 -8.53 64.87
C SER A 430 -7.93 -9.25 63.94
N ALA A 431 -8.88 -9.97 64.52
CA ALA A 431 -9.80 -10.87 63.86
C ALA A 431 -10.63 -10.25 62.72
N LYS A 432 -10.90 -11.07 61.78
CA LYS A 432 -11.72 -10.90 60.59
C LYS A 432 -13.15 -10.49 60.96
N GLU A 433 -13.60 -9.35 60.53
CA GLU A 433 -15.01 -8.96 60.50
C GLU A 433 -15.74 -9.71 59.36
N PRO A 434 -16.97 -10.19 59.55
CA PRO A 434 -17.68 -10.97 58.54
C PRO A 434 -18.28 -10.08 57.45
N ASP A 435 -18.14 -10.55 56.23
CA ASP A 435 -18.63 -9.98 54.96
C ASP A 435 -20.17 -9.88 54.95
N PRO A 436 -20.79 -8.72 54.72
CA PRO A 436 -22.26 -8.54 54.75
C PRO A 436 -23.03 -9.03 53.52
N MET A 437 -22.37 -9.71 52.55
CA MET A 437 -23.01 -10.12 51.27
C MET A 437 -23.35 -11.62 51.16
N ALA A 438 -23.37 -12.37 52.27
CA ALA A 438 -23.63 -13.82 52.22
C ALA A 438 -25.11 -14.22 52.29
N ASN A 439 -26.08 -13.31 52.12
CA ASN A 439 -27.49 -13.66 52.19
C ASN A 439 -28.33 -12.98 51.10
N MET A 440 -28.16 -13.43 49.84
CA MET A 440 -29.18 -13.24 48.79
C MET A 440 -29.61 -14.60 48.24
N PRO A 441 -30.90 -14.99 48.34
CA PRO A 441 -31.41 -16.23 47.75
C PRO A 441 -31.69 -15.99 46.27
N GLY A 442 -31.06 -16.80 45.39
CA GLY A 442 -31.51 -16.91 44.01
C GLY A 442 -30.49 -16.78 42.90
N MET A 443 -29.28 -17.38 42.98
CA MET A 443 -28.47 -17.58 41.76
C MET A 443 -27.98 -19.04 41.71
N VAL A 444 -28.57 -19.75 40.77
CA VAL A 444 -28.24 -21.13 40.38
C VAL A 444 -26.97 -21.09 39.51
N THR A 445 -25.90 -21.71 40.00
CA THR A 445 -24.67 -21.95 39.22
C THR A 445 -24.87 -23.17 38.31
N PRO A 446 -24.53 -23.10 37.03
CA PRO A 446 -24.55 -24.29 36.17
C PRO A 446 -23.33 -25.18 36.39
N ALA A 447 -23.58 -26.46 36.53
CA ALA A 447 -22.64 -27.53 36.78
C ALA A 447 -21.67 -27.74 35.62
N LYS A 448 -20.40 -27.93 35.95
CA LYS A 448 -19.31 -28.39 35.09
C LYS A 448 -19.47 -29.90 34.88
N LYS A 449 -19.63 -30.35 33.63
CA LYS A 449 -19.60 -31.77 33.21
C LYS A 449 -18.16 -32.21 32.88
N PRO A 450 -17.85 -33.49 33.02
CA PRO A 450 -16.50 -34.09 33.03
C PRO A 450 -15.77 -34.09 31.69
#